data_ef844a7a8cd2c4c590b1eace882b5aba
#
_entry.id   ef844a7a8cd2c4c590b1eace882b5aba
#
_cell.length_a   1.000
_cell.length_b   1.000
_cell.length_c   1.000
_cell.angle_alpha   90.00
_cell.angle_beta   90.00
_cell.angle_gamma   90.00
#
_symmetry.space_group_name_H-M   'P 1'
#
loop_
_entity.id
_entity.type
_entity.pdbx_description
1 polymer ?
#
loop_
_entity_poly.entity_id
_entity_poly.type
_entity_poly.pdbx_seq_one_letter_code
_entity_poly.pdbx_strand_id
1 'polypeptide(L)'
;MHAWTRRRLLTSAAMTAGLAVTAAAPATAAPATAAAGNRARRQDDDILTALRALPGLRVIEERPGAEPGYRFFVLGLRQPADHANPAAGTFEQRLTLLHTSLDRPTVLFSTGYEAALTARRAEPTVLLGGNQLQVEHRFFGTSRPAAPDYSLLTVRQAADDHHRVVRLFRGLYRGAWISTGSSKGGMTSVYHRRFHPDDVDGTVAYSAPDNVDDRDNSAYVRFLESVGTAECREALRTVQRQALLRRADLAGRYEAWAASANTAFRIVGSADKALEIAVLRAPFMFWQRHTAADVASVPGPDAGTDELYAWLDDITGLPLYADAALQHYVPYFYQLGTQLGYVGFPTDHLSGLLRYPNAVEPRTFVPRDIPMRFDRDAMPDIDRWVRRHGSRMLFVNGAQDPSVAEPFRAGPHDSRVLWAPDANHSTEIAGLSPADRAEAVGMLTRWARVPSGGQQASPA
;
A
#
# COMPACT_ATOMS: atom_id res chain seq x y z
N MET A 1 15.13 -28.92 19.71
CA MET A 1 16.17 -28.24 18.92
C MET A 1 15.77 -28.30 17.44
N HIS A 2 15.04 -27.30 16.93
CA HIS A 2 14.79 -27.17 15.51
C HIS A 2 15.07 -25.72 15.12
N ALA A 3 15.98 -25.56 14.19
CA ALA A 3 16.48 -24.30 13.69
C ALA A 3 15.36 -23.57 12.90
N TRP A 4 14.88 -22.48 13.41
CA TRP A 4 13.98 -21.56 12.70
C TRP A 4 14.81 -20.59 11.87
N THR A 5 14.77 -20.79 10.58
CA THR A 5 15.53 -20.05 9.57
C THR A 5 15.00 -18.63 9.41
N ARG A 6 15.93 -17.66 9.38
CA ARG A 6 15.79 -16.21 9.22
C ARG A 6 15.16 -15.74 7.88
N ARG A 7 14.03 -16.28 7.43
CA ARG A 7 13.52 -15.98 6.07
C ARG A 7 12.12 -15.37 5.99
N ARG A 8 11.48 -14.93 7.09
CA ARG A 8 10.08 -14.43 7.02
C ARG A 8 9.83 -12.99 7.45
N LEU A 9 10.85 -12.15 7.60
CA LEU A 9 10.67 -10.75 8.00
C LEU A 9 10.47 -9.74 6.84
N LEU A 10 10.42 -10.18 5.59
CA LEU A 10 10.39 -9.27 4.42
C LEU A 10 9.35 -9.62 3.34
N THR A 11 8.33 -10.44 3.60
CA THR A 11 7.33 -10.77 2.58
C THR A 11 5.91 -10.38 2.99
N SER A 12 5.66 -9.09 3.04
CA SER A 12 4.31 -8.52 2.95
C SER A 12 4.10 -7.91 1.56
N ALA A 13 4.39 -8.66 0.50
CA ALA A 13 3.97 -8.36 -0.87
C ALA A 13 4.18 -9.61 -1.74
N ALA A 14 3.09 -10.08 -2.34
CA ALA A 14 3.04 -11.01 -3.46
C ALA A 14 3.11 -12.51 -3.16
N MET A 15 1.95 -13.14 -3.10
CA MET A 15 1.80 -14.52 -3.60
C MET A 15 1.37 -14.45 -5.07
N THR A 16 2.17 -15.02 -5.96
CA THR A 16 1.75 -15.45 -7.29
C THR A 16 2.04 -16.93 -7.44
N ALA A 17 1.02 -17.68 -7.81
CA ALA A 17 1.10 -19.10 -8.14
C ALA A 17 1.99 -19.31 -9.38
N GLY A 18 2.96 -20.22 -9.25
CA GLY A 18 3.79 -20.65 -10.36
C GLY A 18 3.15 -21.84 -11.12
N LEU A 19 3.05 -21.74 -12.42
CA LEU A 19 2.80 -22.86 -13.33
C LEU A 19 4.03 -23.06 -14.23
N ALA A 20 4.50 -24.29 -14.28
CA ALA A 20 5.63 -24.70 -15.09
C ALA A 20 5.28 -24.76 -16.57
N VAL A 21 6.15 -24.27 -17.45
CA VAL A 21 6.03 -24.36 -18.91
C VAL A 21 7.16 -25.22 -19.47
N THR A 22 6.78 -26.22 -20.27
CA THR A 22 7.66 -27.10 -21.05
C THR A 22 8.12 -26.42 -22.33
N ALA A 23 9.40 -26.60 -22.67
CA ALA A 23 10.07 -26.02 -23.82
C ALA A 23 9.67 -26.68 -25.15
N ALA A 24 9.49 -25.88 -26.22
CA ALA A 24 9.52 -26.29 -27.61
C ALA A 24 10.59 -25.52 -28.39
N ALA A 25 11.28 -26.20 -29.28
CA ALA A 25 12.49 -25.77 -30.00
C ALA A 25 12.23 -24.86 -31.22
N PRO A 26 13.25 -24.19 -31.80
CA PRO A 26 13.10 -22.96 -32.56
C PRO A 26 12.93 -23.16 -34.06
N ALA A 27 12.17 -22.25 -34.69
CA ALA A 27 12.16 -22.00 -36.11
C ALA A 27 13.03 -20.81 -36.48
N THR A 28 13.88 -20.99 -37.49
CA THR A 28 14.83 -20.00 -38.02
C THR A 28 14.11 -18.87 -38.79
N ALA A 29 14.34 -17.61 -38.42
CA ALA A 29 13.93 -16.42 -39.17
C ALA A 29 15.12 -15.53 -39.50
N ALA A 30 15.16 -15.00 -40.71
CA ALA A 30 16.21 -14.21 -41.36
C ALA A 30 16.36 -12.75 -40.83
N PRO A 31 17.41 -11.99 -41.20
CA PRO A 31 17.94 -10.87 -40.43
C PRO A 31 17.29 -9.51 -40.73
N ALA A 32 16.07 -9.30 -40.19
CA ALA A 32 15.50 -7.94 -40.06
C ALA A 32 15.80 -7.28 -38.69
N THR A 33 16.51 -7.98 -37.82
CA THR A 33 16.66 -7.65 -36.38
C THR A 33 17.81 -6.69 -36.07
N ALA A 34 18.78 -6.49 -36.98
CA ALA A 34 19.96 -5.66 -36.67
C ALA A 34 19.68 -4.15 -36.67
N ALA A 35 18.78 -3.65 -37.49
CA ALA A 35 18.44 -2.22 -37.56
C ALA A 35 17.51 -1.78 -36.43
N ALA A 36 16.58 -2.64 -36.04
CA ALA A 36 15.68 -2.39 -34.89
C ALA A 36 16.46 -2.47 -33.56
N GLY A 37 17.37 -3.45 -33.43
CA GLY A 37 18.21 -3.59 -32.23
C GLY A 37 19.20 -2.43 -32.04
N ASN A 38 19.75 -1.86 -33.13
CA ASN A 38 20.62 -0.68 -33.05
C ASN A 38 19.86 0.62 -32.75
N ARG A 39 18.59 0.73 -33.17
CA ARG A 39 17.75 1.87 -32.84
C ARG A 39 17.27 1.82 -31.38
N ALA A 40 16.90 0.64 -30.90
CA ALA A 40 16.56 0.41 -29.51
C ALA A 40 17.75 0.65 -28.57
N ARG A 41 18.95 0.13 -28.89
CA ARG A 41 20.18 0.37 -28.12
C ARG A 41 20.58 1.83 -28.07
N ARG A 42 20.46 2.60 -29.17
CA ARG A 42 20.74 4.05 -29.18
C ARG A 42 19.73 4.86 -28.40
N GLN A 43 18.48 4.43 -28.35
CA GLN A 43 17.44 5.05 -27.52
C GLN A 43 17.61 4.69 -26.04
N ASP A 44 18.12 3.51 -25.73
CA ASP A 44 18.40 3.03 -24.37
C ASP A 44 19.65 3.69 -23.77
N ASP A 45 20.69 3.98 -24.54
CA ASP A 45 21.85 4.76 -24.08
C ASP A 45 21.46 6.21 -23.77
N ASP A 46 20.40 6.72 -24.37
CA ASP A 46 19.90 8.09 -24.18
C ASP A 46 19.13 8.26 -22.85
N ILE A 47 18.38 7.26 -22.36
CA ILE A 47 17.59 7.41 -21.12
C ILE A 47 18.47 7.62 -19.89
N LEU A 48 19.58 6.89 -19.75
CA LEU A 48 20.49 7.04 -18.61
C LEU A 48 21.14 8.43 -18.63
N THR A 49 21.54 8.90 -19.80
CA THR A 49 22.08 10.24 -20.00
C THR A 49 21.04 11.30 -19.67
N ALA A 50 19.80 11.13 -20.14
CA ALA A 50 18.70 12.03 -19.85
C ALA A 50 18.38 12.08 -18.34
N LEU A 51 18.35 10.93 -17.65
CA LEU A 51 18.14 10.87 -16.20
C LEU A 51 19.26 11.61 -15.44
N ARG A 52 20.52 11.43 -15.84
CA ARG A 52 21.66 12.12 -15.21
C ARG A 52 21.65 13.64 -15.41
N ALA A 53 20.99 14.12 -16.44
CA ALA A 53 20.84 15.54 -16.73
C ALA A 53 19.70 16.21 -15.92
N LEU A 54 18.82 15.45 -15.27
CA LEU A 54 17.72 16.01 -14.50
C LEU A 54 18.23 16.67 -13.21
N PRO A 55 17.86 17.93 -12.92
CA PRO A 55 18.38 18.67 -11.77
C PRO A 55 17.95 18.06 -10.45
N GLY A 56 18.90 17.79 -9.57
CA GLY A 56 18.64 17.22 -8.24
C GLY A 56 18.30 15.73 -8.24
N LEU A 57 18.32 15.07 -9.40
CA LEU A 57 18.17 13.63 -9.51
C LEU A 57 19.55 12.95 -9.52
N ARG A 58 19.66 11.87 -8.79
CA ARG A 58 20.82 10.99 -8.76
C ARG A 58 20.42 9.59 -9.22
N VAL A 59 21.07 9.05 -10.22
CA VAL A 59 20.95 7.63 -10.56
C VAL A 59 21.82 6.85 -9.59
N ILE A 60 21.21 6.07 -8.70
CA ILE A 60 21.92 5.28 -7.68
C ILE A 60 22.48 4.02 -8.31
N GLU A 61 21.63 3.26 -8.99
CA GLU A 61 22.01 2.04 -9.69
C GLU A 61 21.01 1.73 -10.81
N GLU A 62 21.44 0.93 -11.76
CA GLU A 62 20.59 0.24 -12.71
C GLU A 62 20.64 -1.25 -12.40
N ARG A 63 19.48 -1.90 -12.34
CA ARG A 63 19.31 -3.33 -12.09
C ARG A 63 18.68 -4.00 -13.30
N PRO A 64 18.84 -5.33 -13.46
CA PRO A 64 18.10 -6.05 -14.48
C PRO A 64 16.59 -5.79 -14.38
N GLY A 65 15.93 -5.50 -15.52
CA GLY A 65 14.49 -5.45 -15.62
C GLY A 65 13.89 -6.86 -15.44
N ALA A 66 12.67 -6.95 -14.93
CA ALA A 66 11.97 -8.24 -14.76
C ALA A 66 11.55 -8.86 -16.10
N GLU A 67 11.43 -8.04 -17.15
CA GLU A 67 10.93 -8.44 -18.46
C GLU A 67 11.73 -7.82 -19.60
N PRO A 68 11.84 -8.49 -20.76
CA PRO A 68 12.45 -7.92 -21.94
C PRO A 68 11.80 -6.57 -22.32
N GLY A 69 12.59 -5.60 -22.69
CA GLY A 69 12.13 -4.26 -23.09
C GLY A 69 11.90 -3.29 -21.93
N TYR A 70 12.19 -3.69 -20.68
CA TYR A 70 12.20 -2.79 -19.52
C TYR A 70 13.60 -2.65 -18.94
N ARG A 71 13.97 -1.40 -18.60
CA ARG A 71 15.12 -1.08 -17.77
C ARG A 71 14.64 -0.63 -16.39
N PHE A 72 15.36 -1.03 -15.35
CA PHE A 72 15.00 -0.70 -13.97
C PHE A 72 16.09 0.12 -13.30
N PHE A 73 15.71 1.32 -12.84
CA PHE A 73 16.61 2.25 -12.17
C PHE A 73 16.17 2.50 -10.74
N VAL A 74 17.11 2.55 -9.82
CA VAL A 74 16.94 3.10 -8.47
C VAL A 74 17.51 4.51 -8.46
N LEU A 75 16.69 5.46 -8.04
CA LEU A 75 16.97 6.88 -8.12
C LEU A 75 16.85 7.55 -6.75
N GLY A 76 17.57 8.64 -6.55
CA GLY A 76 17.42 9.55 -5.42
C GLY A 76 17.09 10.95 -5.92
N LEU A 77 16.00 11.54 -5.45
CA LEU A 77 15.61 12.90 -5.77
C LEU A 77 15.76 13.79 -4.54
N ARG A 78 16.48 14.88 -4.64
CA ARG A 78 16.56 15.88 -3.57
C ARG A 78 15.24 16.65 -3.46
N GLN A 79 14.53 16.44 -2.35
CA GLN A 79 13.25 17.07 -2.01
C GLN A 79 13.42 18.08 -0.86
N PRO A 80 12.65 19.17 -0.82
CA PRO A 80 12.55 20.01 0.37
C PRO A 80 11.99 19.21 1.55
N ALA A 81 12.54 19.40 2.74
CA ALA A 81 11.93 18.88 3.96
C ALA A 81 10.55 19.52 4.17
N ASP A 82 10.46 20.83 3.91
CA ASP A 82 9.21 21.60 3.92
C ASP A 82 9.03 22.34 2.57
N HIS A 83 7.97 22.01 1.84
CA HIS A 83 7.64 22.66 0.57
C HIS A 83 7.20 24.13 0.75
N ALA A 84 6.65 24.49 1.92
CA ALA A 84 6.31 25.88 2.24
C ALA A 84 7.54 26.73 2.59
N ASN A 85 8.63 26.08 3.06
CA ASN A 85 9.90 26.73 3.38
C ASN A 85 11.08 25.89 2.88
N PRO A 86 11.39 25.90 1.57
CA PRO A 86 12.45 25.07 0.99
C PRO A 86 13.85 25.33 1.56
N ALA A 87 14.07 26.47 2.24
CA ALA A 87 15.32 26.78 2.90
C ALA A 87 15.52 26.03 4.24
N ALA A 88 14.46 25.44 4.80
CA ALA A 88 14.51 24.67 6.06
C ALA A 88 15.28 23.35 5.96
N GLY A 89 15.77 22.97 4.78
CA GLY A 89 16.55 21.76 4.55
C GLY A 89 15.96 20.86 3.48
N THR A 90 16.69 19.81 3.20
CA THR A 90 16.31 18.83 2.16
C THR A 90 16.52 17.40 2.65
N PHE A 91 15.87 16.44 1.98
CA PHE A 91 16.16 15.02 2.10
C PHE A 91 16.24 14.38 0.71
N GLU A 92 16.83 13.19 0.62
CA GLU A 92 16.83 12.43 -0.60
C GLU A 92 15.64 11.47 -0.60
N GLN A 93 14.69 11.69 -1.52
CA GLN A 93 13.56 10.80 -1.72
C GLN A 93 13.96 9.69 -2.69
N ARG A 94 13.73 8.44 -2.28
CA ARG A 94 13.94 7.28 -3.14
C ARG A 94 12.81 7.15 -4.16
N LEU A 95 13.21 6.94 -5.42
CA LEU A 95 12.33 6.59 -6.51
C LEU A 95 12.81 5.31 -7.17
N THR A 96 11.92 4.59 -7.85
CA THR A 96 12.34 3.59 -8.85
C THR A 96 11.66 3.87 -10.17
N LEU A 97 12.34 3.61 -11.26
CA LEU A 97 11.84 3.80 -12.61
C LEU A 97 11.95 2.50 -13.40
N LEU A 98 10.80 2.00 -13.85
CA LEU A 98 10.71 1.02 -14.92
C LEU A 98 10.50 1.78 -16.24
N HIS A 99 11.52 1.84 -17.06
CA HIS A 99 11.49 2.51 -18.35
C HIS A 99 11.33 1.50 -19.48
N THR A 100 10.43 1.79 -20.40
CA THR A 100 10.28 1.04 -21.65
C THR A 100 10.39 1.94 -22.89
N SER A 101 9.79 3.13 -22.88
CA SER A 101 9.86 4.09 -24.00
C SER A 101 9.41 5.47 -23.56
N LEU A 102 10.03 6.52 -24.12
CA LEU A 102 9.66 7.92 -23.88
C LEU A 102 8.27 8.28 -24.40
N ASP A 103 7.74 7.52 -25.38
CA ASP A 103 6.46 7.78 -26.04
C ASP A 103 5.30 7.04 -25.38
N ARG A 104 5.57 6.13 -24.44
CA ARG A 104 4.54 5.39 -23.73
C ARG A 104 3.98 6.19 -22.56
N PRO A 105 2.74 5.92 -22.12
CA PRO A 105 2.21 6.49 -20.90
C PRO A 105 3.10 6.21 -19.70
N THR A 106 3.06 7.11 -18.70
CA THR A 106 3.79 6.93 -17.46
C THR A 106 2.83 6.75 -16.30
N VAL A 107 3.01 5.67 -15.54
CA VAL A 107 2.27 5.39 -14.32
C VAL A 107 3.07 5.90 -13.13
N LEU A 108 2.53 6.89 -12.41
CA LEU A 108 3.04 7.37 -11.14
C LEU A 108 2.50 6.47 -10.03
N PHE A 109 3.35 5.59 -9.51
CA PHE A 109 2.97 4.63 -8.48
C PHE A 109 3.34 5.15 -7.09
N SER A 110 2.34 5.45 -6.28
CA SER A 110 2.48 5.88 -4.89
C SER A 110 2.56 4.65 -3.99
N THR A 111 3.68 4.45 -3.28
CA THR A 111 3.81 3.29 -2.37
C THR A 111 2.99 3.46 -1.09
N GLY A 112 2.86 4.68 -0.62
CA GLY A 112 2.35 5.00 0.72
C GLY A 112 3.34 4.70 1.86
N TYR A 113 4.35 3.89 1.60
CA TYR A 113 5.39 3.40 2.52
C TYR A 113 6.76 3.40 1.81
N GLU A 114 7.67 2.48 2.21
CA GLU A 114 8.93 2.29 1.50
C GLU A 114 8.72 1.76 0.07
N ALA A 115 9.67 2.08 -0.80
CA ALA A 115 9.69 1.59 -2.16
C ALA A 115 10.31 0.18 -2.23
N ALA A 116 9.61 -0.75 -2.85
CA ALA A 116 10.19 -2.04 -3.20
C ALA A 116 11.24 -1.85 -4.31
N LEU A 117 12.45 -2.39 -4.07
CA LEU A 117 13.55 -2.32 -5.04
C LEU A 117 13.52 -3.51 -6.03
N THR A 118 12.32 -3.85 -6.49
CA THR A 118 12.06 -4.92 -7.45
C THR A 118 11.37 -4.37 -8.69
N ALA A 119 11.70 -4.92 -9.85
CA ALA A 119 11.18 -4.49 -11.15
C ALA A 119 9.73 -4.99 -11.39
N ARG A 120 8.83 -4.87 -10.38
CA ARG A 120 7.44 -5.28 -10.50
C ARG A 120 6.60 -4.17 -11.10
N ARG A 121 5.74 -4.50 -12.07
CA ARG A 121 4.75 -3.58 -12.64
C ARG A 121 3.45 -3.59 -11.83
N ALA A 122 2.91 -2.42 -11.54
CA ALA A 122 1.54 -2.26 -11.07
C ALA A 122 0.55 -2.59 -12.20
N GLU A 123 -0.67 -3.00 -11.86
CA GLU A 123 -1.68 -3.40 -12.85
C GLU A 123 -1.92 -2.34 -13.94
N PRO A 124 -2.05 -1.02 -13.65
CA PRO A 124 -2.16 -0.01 -14.69
C PRO A 124 -0.94 0.05 -15.63
N THR A 125 0.26 -0.24 -15.13
CA THR A 125 1.48 -0.30 -15.96
C THR A 125 1.42 -1.48 -16.92
N VAL A 126 0.92 -2.63 -16.46
CA VAL A 126 0.71 -3.81 -17.30
C VAL A 126 -0.34 -3.54 -18.39
N LEU A 127 -1.51 -3.04 -17.98
CA LEU A 127 -2.64 -2.75 -18.87
C LEU A 127 -2.30 -1.73 -19.96
N LEU A 128 -1.46 -0.75 -19.65
CA LEU A 128 -1.05 0.32 -20.57
C LEU A 128 0.23 0.00 -21.36
N GLY A 129 0.99 -1.04 -20.97
CA GLY A 129 2.34 -1.28 -21.50
C GLY A 129 3.24 -0.05 -21.35
N GLY A 130 3.11 0.67 -20.24
CA GLY A 130 3.71 1.97 -19.99
C GLY A 130 4.98 1.93 -19.15
N ASN A 131 5.58 3.10 -18.93
CA ASN A 131 6.62 3.28 -17.92
C ASN A 131 6.00 3.31 -16.52
N GLN A 132 6.79 3.05 -15.47
CA GLN A 132 6.35 3.19 -14.09
C GLN A 132 7.38 3.97 -13.28
N LEU A 133 6.96 5.05 -12.67
CA LEU A 133 7.75 5.83 -11.72
C LEU A 133 7.16 5.64 -10.32
N GLN A 134 7.85 4.85 -9.49
CA GLN A 134 7.44 4.57 -8.12
C GLN A 134 8.06 5.58 -7.16
N VAL A 135 7.27 6.09 -6.24
CA VAL A 135 7.67 7.10 -5.25
C VAL A 135 7.58 6.51 -3.85
N GLU A 136 8.73 6.45 -3.15
CA GLU A 136 8.78 6.16 -1.72
C GLU A 136 8.15 7.32 -0.95
N HIS A 137 7.27 7.02 0.01
CA HIS A 137 6.63 8.07 0.79
C HIS A 137 7.63 8.72 1.76
N ARG A 138 7.54 10.05 1.93
CA ARG A 138 8.36 10.76 2.94
C ARG A 138 8.23 10.12 4.31
N PHE A 139 9.31 10.10 5.09
CA PHE A 139 9.48 9.45 6.41
C PHE A 139 9.51 7.91 6.37
N PHE A 140 9.49 7.27 5.20
CA PHE A 140 9.65 5.83 5.08
C PHE A 140 10.96 5.46 4.39
N GLY A 141 11.43 4.24 4.64
CA GLY A 141 12.67 3.73 4.08
C GLY A 141 13.83 4.70 4.29
N THR A 142 14.47 5.10 3.20
CA THR A 142 15.55 6.11 3.21
C THR A 142 15.07 7.53 2.94
N SER A 143 13.80 7.73 2.60
CA SER A 143 13.20 9.03 2.28
C SER A 143 12.88 9.83 3.55
N ARG A 144 13.88 10.02 4.42
CA ARG A 144 13.74 10.69 5.73
C ARG A 144 14.68 11.88 5.84
N PRO A 145 14.20 13.05 6.31
CA PRO A 145 15.09 14.13 6.76
C PRO A 145 16.01 13.63 7.87
N ALA A 146 17.25 14.15 7.92
CA ALA A 146 18.24 13.74 8.92
C ALA A 146 17.78 14.03 10.36
N ALA A 147 17.05 15.14 10.55
CA ALA A 147 16.36 15.48 11.80
C ALA A 147 14.84 15.49 11.49
N PRO A 148 14.13 14.39 11.69
CA PRO A 148 12.74 14.28 11.26
C PRO A 148 11.81 15.12 12.16
N ASP A 149 11.27 16.19 11.60
CA ASP A 149 10.14 16.92 12.18
C ASP A 149 8.84 16.27 11.68
N TYR A 150 8.20 15.51 12.55
CA TYR A 150 6.96 14.80 12.19
C TYR A 150 5.80 15.74 11.82
N SER A 151 5.83 17.03 12.21
CA SER A 151 4.82 18.01 11.78
C SER A 151 4.81 18.21 10.26
N LEU A 152 5.90 17.86 9.56
CA LEU A 152 6.04 17.89 8.11
C LEU A 152 5.57 16.59 7.42
N LEU A 153 5.14 15.59 8.19
CA LEU A 153 4.54 14.37 7.66
C LEU A 153 3.03 14.57 7.45
N THR A 154 2.67 15.40 6.48
CA THR A 154 1.29 15.72 6.15
C THR A 154 0.89 15.22 4.77
N VAL A 155 -0.43 15.05 4.54
CA VAL A 155 -0.98 14.69 3.22
C VAL A 155 -0.63 15.74 2.16
N ARG A 156 -0.57 17.03 2.53
CA ARG A 156 -0.17 18.12 1.64
C ARG A 156 1.29 18.01 1.24
N GLN A 157 2.19 17.83 2.16
CA GLN A 157 3.63 17.69 1.88
C GLN A 157 3.92 16.46 1.00
N ALA A 158 3.21 15.35 1.22
CA ALA A 158 3.34 14.17 0.38
C ALA A 158 2.82 14.40 -1.05
N ALA A 159 1.74 15.17 -1.21
CA ALA A 159 1.24 15.57 -2.52
C ALA A 159 2.22 16.49 -3.26
N ASP A 160 2.84 17.42 -2.54
CA ASP A 160 3.85 18.35 -3.09
C ASP A 160 5.14 17.61 -3.51
N ASP A 161 5.53 16.53 -2.82
CA ASP A 161 6.60 15.62 -3.27
C ASP A 161 6.27 15.02 -4.64
N HIS A 162 5.07 14.45 -4.79
CA HIS A 162 4.61 13.87 -6.06
C HIS A 162 4.54 14.91 -7.18
N HIS A 163 4.07 16.12 -6.89
CA HIS A 163 4.06 17.24 -7.83
C HIS A 163 5.46 17.53 -8.37
N ARG A 164 6.46 17.64 -7.50
CA ARG A 164 7.84 17.86 -7.94
C ARG A 164 8.37 16.72 -8.80
N VAL A 165 8.04 15.47 -8.46
CA VAL A 165 8.41 14.31 -9.28
C VAL A 165 7.78 14.44 -10.66
N VAL A 166 6.48 14.69 -10.76
CA VAL A 166 5.81 14.87 -12.07
C VAL A 166 6.43 16.02 -12.86
N ARG A 167 6.61 17.17 -12.24
CA ARG A 167 7.22 18.36 -12.89
C ARG A 167 8.59 18.06 -13.45
N LEU A 168 9.43 17.30 -12.72
CA LEU A 168 10.77 16.96 -13.15
C LEU A 168 10.76 16.01 -14.35
N PHE A 169 9.95 14.95 -14.30
CA PHE A 169 9.96 13.90 -15.30
C PHE A 169 9.08 14.19 -16.52
N ARG A 170 8.13 15.13 -16.44
CA ARG A 170 7.23 15.46 -17.56
C ARG A 170 7.97 16.03 -18.78
N GLY A 171 9.11 16.67 -18.57
CA GLY A 171 9.99 17.11 -19.67
C GLY A 171 10.56 15.94 -20.47
N LEU A 172 10.75 14.80 -19.83
CA LEU A 172 11.26 13.56 -20.41
C LEU A 172 10.12 12.69 -20.96
N TYR A 173 9.07 12.46 -20.17
CA TYR A 173 7.91 11.63 -20.53
C TYR A 173 6.72 12.53 -20.86
N ARG A 174 6.51 12.78 -22.15
CA ARG A 174 5.45 13.70 -22.65
C ARG A 174 4.09 13.03 -22.84
N GLY A 175 4.03 11.70 -22.77
CA GLY A 175 2.79 10.93 -22.84
C GLY A 175 1.83 11.21 -21.70
N ALA A 176 0.69 10.53 -21.68
CA ALA A 176 -0.28 10.63 -20.60
C ALA A 176 0.30 10.10 -19.28
N TRP A 177 -0.14 10.69 -18.19
CA TRP A 177 0.25 10.31 -16.83
C TRP A 177 -0.95 9.77 -16.07
N ILE A 178 -0.80 8.58 -15.49
CA ILE A 178 -1.82 7.95 -14.63
C ILE A 178 -1.23 7.77 -13.25
N SER A 179 -1.85 8.32 -12.20
CA SER A 179 -1.45 8.03 -10.83
C SER A 179 -2.15 6.79 -10.30
N THR A 180 -1.47 6.01 -9.49
CA THR A 180 -2.02 4.81 -8.87
C THR A 180 -1.36 4.48 -7.55
N GLY A 181 -2.02 3.66 -6.75
CA GLY A 181 -1.52 3.07 -5.51
C GLY A 181 -2.61 2.24 -4.85
N SER A 182 -2.20 1.43 -3.88
CA SER A 182 -3.12 0.63 -3.07
C SER A 182 -3.10 1.07 -1.62
N SER A 183 -4.24 0.96 -0.90
CA SER A 183 -4.33 1.30 0.51
C SER A 183 -3.86 2.75 0.76
N LYS A 184 -2.92 2.96 1.68
CA LYS A 184 -2.29 4.26 1.92
C LYS A 184 -1.65 4.86 0.65
N GLY A 185 -1.13 4.03 -0.27
CA GLY A 185 -0.65 4.51 -1.58
C GLY A 185 -1.78 5.02 -2.47
N GLY A 186 -2.93 4.35 -2.43
CA GLY A 186 -4.16 4.80 -3.09
C GLY A 186 -4.64 6.13 -2.53
N MET A 187 -4.70 6.26 -1.20
CA MET A 187 -4.99 7.55 -0.52
C MET A 187 -4.02 8.64 -0.97
N THR A 188 -2.70 8.34 -1.03
CA THR A 188 -1.68 9.31 -1.45
C THR A 188 -1.90 9.77 -2.90
N SER A 189 -2.33 8.88 -3.80
CA SER A 189 -2.69 9.24 -5.18
C SER A 189 -3.92 10.17 -5.23
N VAL A 190 -4.90 9.96 -4.33
CA VAL A 190 -6.07 10.84 -4.19
C VAL A 190 -5.65 12.22 -3.65
N TYR A 191 -4.77 12.28 -2.62
CA TYR A 191 -4.26 13.56 -2.10
C TYR A 191 -3.50 14.34 -3.14
N HIS A 192 -2.62 13.66 -3.88
CA HIS A 192 -1.92 14.27 -5.01
C HIS A 192 -2.91 14.86 -6.01
N ARG A 193 -3.94 14.10 -6.42
CA ARG A 193 -4.98 14.56 -7.33
C ARG A 193 -5.77 15.75 -6.77
N ARG A 194 -6.04 15.80 -5.45
CA ARG A 194 -6.73 16.91 -4.79
C ARG A 194 -5.93 18.20 -4.87
N PHE A 195 -4.62 18.14 -4.58
CA PHE A 195 -3.79 19.34 -4.47
C PHE A 195 -3.15 19.76 -5.80
N HIS A 196 -2.99 18.83 -6.74
CA HIS A 196 -2.37 19.06 -8.05
C HIS A 196 -3.20 18.35 -9.14
N PRO A 197 -4.43 18.83 -9.43
CA PRO A 197 -5.37 18.15 -10.31
C PRO A 197 -4.91 18.01 -11.76
N ASP A 198 -3.99 18.85 -12.21
CA ASP A 198 -3.51 18.89 -13.59
C ASP A 198 -2.23 18.07 -13.82
N ASP A 199 -1.68 17.46 -12.76
CA ASP A 199 -0.44 16.70 -12.85
C ASP A 199 -0.62 15.35 -13.55
N VAL A 200 -1.82 14.78 -13.54
CA VAL A 200 -2.09 13.47 -14.13
C VAL A 200 -3.40 13.46 -14.91
N ASP A 201 -3.46 12.64 -15.95
CA ASP A 201 -4.62 12.50 -16.82
C ASP A 201 -5.72 11.63 -16.22
N GLY A 202 -5.40 10.78 -15.24
CA GLY A 202 -6.34 9.97 -14.47
C GLY A 202 -5.71 9.39 -13.22
N THR A 203 -6.55 8.91 -12.30
CA THR A 203 -6.14 8.30 -11.03
C THR A 203 -6.86 6.99 -10.81
N VAL A 204 -6.14 5.92 -10.51
CA VAL A 204 -6.70 4.62 -10.11
C VAL A 204 -6.25 4.32 -8.70
N ALA A 205 -7.19 4.32 -7.75
CA ALA A 205 -6.92 4.05 -6.34
C ALA A 205 -7.55 2.69 -5.94
N TYR A 206 -6.71 1.78 -5.44
CA TYR A 206 -7.13 0.45 -5.00
C TYR A 206 -7.26 0.42 -3.48
N SER A 207 -8.36 -0.12 -2.97
CA SER A 207 -8.58 -0.34 -1.54
C SER A 207 -8.18 0.88 -0.69
N ALA A 208 -8.52 2.08 -1.17
CA ALA A 208 -8.18 3.34 -0.52
C ALA A 208 -9.30 3.76 0.44
N PRO A 209 -9.05 3.80 1.77
CA PRO A 209 -10.04 4.27 2.74
C PRO A 209 -10.24 5.79 2.69
N ASP A 210 -11.44 6.24 3.09
CA ASP A 210 -11.83 7.64 3.24
C ASP A 210 -12.43 7.90 4.62
N ASN A 211 -11.61 7.86 5.66
CA ASN A 211 -12.06 8.12 7.02
C ASN A 211 -12.26 9.63 7.24
N VAL A 212 -13.49 10.10 7.11
CA VAL A 212 -13.84 11.53 7.13
C VAL A 212 -14.02 12.07 8.55
N ASP A 213 -14.56 11.25 9.48
CA ASP A 213 -14.72 11.63 10.90
C ASP A 213 -14.11 10.56 11.81
N ASP A 214 -12.88 10.79 12.26
CA ASP A 214 -12.13 9.91 13.17
C ASP A 214 -12.84 9.59 14.50
N ARG A 215 -13.90 10.32 14.85
CA ARG A 215 -14.71 10.06 16.06
C ARG A 215 -15.85 9.07 15.82
N ASP A 216 -16.21 8.82 14.55
CA ASP A 216 -17.26 7.87 14.18
C ASP A 216 -16.65 6.66 13.44
N ASN A 217 -16.39 5.61 14.20
CA ASN A 217 -15.87 4.35 13.69
C ASN A 217 -16.99 3.31 13.42
N SER A 218 -18.25 3.71 13.47
CA SER A 218 -19.41 2.79 13.37
C SER A 218 -19.47 2.03 12.05
N ALA A 219 -18.95 2.59 10.96
CA ALA A 219 -18.90 1.91 9.66
C ALA A 219 -18.00 0.68 9.71
N TYR A 220 -16.83 0.79 10.34
CA TYR A 220 -15.89 -0.32 10.52
C TYR A 220 -16.46 -1.42 11.42
N VAL A 221 -17.12 -1.03 12.51
CA VAL A 221 -17.78 -1.96 13.42
C VAL A 221 -18.88 -2.72 12.68
N ARG A 222 -19.80 -2.01 12.01
CA ARG A 222 -20.87 -2.64 11.21
C ARG A 222 -20.32 -3.57 10.11
N PHE A 223 -19.25 -3.17 9.45
CA PHE A 223 -18.60 -4.00 8.43
C PHE A 223 -18.13 -5.33 9.03
N LEU A 224 -17.36 -5.28 10.11
CA LEU A 224 -16.82 -6.48 10.78
C LEU A 224 -17.92 -7.36 11.39
N GLU A 225 -19.08 -6.79 11.72
CA GLU A 225 -20.25 -7.52 12.21
C GLU A 225 -21.11 -8.13 11.09
N SER A 226 -20.89 -7.74 9.84
CA SER A 226 -21.69 -8.20 8.70
C SER A 226 -20.91 -8.98 7.64
N VAL A 227 -19.60 -8.79 7.52
CA VAL A 227 -18.76 -9.42 6.47
C VAL A 227 -18.72 -10.95 6.60
N GLY A 228 -18.75 -11.65 5.48
CA GLY A 228 -18.71 -13.11 5.41
C GLY A 228 -19.94 -13.81 6.00
N THR A 229 -19.78 -15.06 6.41
CA THR A 229 -20.85 -15.84 7.04
C THR A 229 -20.92 -15.63 8.55
N ALA A 230 -22.04 -15.97 9.18
CA ALA A 230 -22.20 -15.91 10.64
C ALA A 230 -21.20 -16.84 11.33
N GLU A 231 -20.97 -18.02 10.76
CA GLU A 231 -20.02 -19.03 11.27
C GLU A 231 -18.59 -18.48 11.27
N CYS A 232 -18.19 -17.78 10.19
CA CYS A 232 -16.87 -17.16 10.09
C CYS A 232 -16.66 -16.09 11.16
N ARG A 233 -17.66 -15.23 11.36
CA ARG A 233 -17.60 -14.20 12.39
C ARG A 233 -17.55 -14.79 13.80
N GLU A 234 -18.30 -15.86 14.06
CA GLU A 234 -18.30 -16.52 15.37
C GLU A 234 -16.97 -17.27 15.63
N ALA A 235 -16.36 -17.89 14.61
CA ALA A 235 -15.03 -18.47 14.72
C ALA A 235 -13.99 -17.40 15.13
N LEU A 236 -13.99 -16.25 14.49
CA LEU A 236 -13.09 -15.14 14.82
C LEU A 236 -13.32 -14.59 16.23
N ARG A 237 -14.58 -14.44 16.67
CA ARG A 237 -14.92 -14.04 18.05
C ARG A 237 -14.45 -15.07 19.07
N THR A 238 -14.61 -16.36 18.75
CA THR A 238 -14.17 -17.47 19.62
C THR A 238 -12.65 -17.42 19.82
N VAL A 239 -11.86 -17.27 18.75
CA VAL A 239 -10.40 -17.14 18.85
C VAL A 239 -10.00 -15.94 19.70
N GLN A 240 -10.62 -14.77 19.50
CA GLN A 240 -10.35 -13.59 20.32
C GLN A 240 -10.58 -13.86 21.80
N ARG A 241 -11.72 -14.50 22.16
CA ARG A 241 -12.04 -14.85 23.54
C ARG A 241 -11.06 -15.86 24.12
N GLN A 242 -10.74 -16.93 23.38
CA GLN A 242 -9.79 -17.96 23.80
C GLN A 242 -8.39 -17.39 24.05
N ALA A 243 -7.94 -16.48 23.18
CA ALA A 243 -6.66 -15.80 23.35
C ALA A 243 -6.62 -14.93 24.61
N LEU A 244 -7.67 -14.17 24.89
CA LEU A 244 -7.75 -13.33 26.10
C LEU A 244 -7.93 -14.16 27.39
N LEU A 245 -8.61 -15.30 27.35
CA LEU A 245 -8.70 -16.22 28.48
C LEU A 245 -7.36 -16.88 28.82
N ARG A 246 -6.51 -17.11 27.82
CA ARG A 246 -5.15 -17.68 27.97
C ARG A 246 -4.06 -16.61 27.91
N ARG A 247 -4.42 -15.38 28.20
CA ARG A 247 -3.57 -14.19 28.11
C ARG A 247 -2.20 -14.36 28.78
N ALA A 248 -2.16 -14.93 29.99
CA ALA A 248 -0.91 -15.05 30.73
C ALA A 248 0.12 -15.92 29.98
N ASP A 249 -0.31 -17.05 29.45
CA ASP A 249 0.55 -17.98 28.70
C ASP A 249 1.01 -17.36 27.36
N LEU A 250 0.08 -16.72 26.64
CA LEU A 250 0.37 -16.07 25.35
C LEU A 250 1.30 -14.87 25.51
N ALA A 251 1.06 -14.02 26.52
CA ALA A 251 1.91 -12.87 26.80
C ALA A 251 3.31 -13.30 27.25
N GLY A 252 3.42 -14.33 28.10
CA GLY A 252 4.69 -14.88 28.52
C GLY A 252 5.53 -15.43 27.33
N ARG A 253 4.89 -16.11 26.38
CA ARG A 253 5.54 -16.53 25.11
C ARG A 253 6.00 -15.35 24.28
N TYR A 254 5.18 -14.32 24.22
CA TYR A 254 5.49 -13.11 23.44
C TYR A 254 6.66 -12.33 24.07
N GLU A 255 6.75 -12.27 25.40
CA GLU A 255 7.92 -11.74 26.12
C GLU A 255 9.18 -12.56 25.85
N ALA A 256 9.09 -13.89 25.95
CA ALA A 256 10.21 -14.79 25.68
C ALA A 256 10.72 -14.66 24.23
N TRP A 257 9.79 -14.55 23.25
CA TRP A 257 10.14 -14.26 21.87
C TRP A 257 10.87 -12.92 21.75
N ALA A 258 10.33 -11.83 22.33
CA ALA A 258 10.93 -10.51 22.25
C ALA A 258 12.34 -10.46 22.84
N ALA A 259 12.56 -11.14 23.98
CA ALA A 259 13.87 -11.29 24.58
C ALA A 259 14.85 -12.02 23.65
N SER A 260 14.41 -13.11 23.00
CA SER A 260 15.22 -13.86 22.03
C SER A 260 15.54 -13.06 20.76
N ALA A 261 14.64 -12.16 20.35
CA ALA A 261 14.78 -11.27 19.20
C ALA A 261 15.49 -9.95 19.53
N ASN A 262 15.95 -9.77 20.77
CA ASN A 262 16.59 -8.55 21.27
C ASN A 262 15.73 -7.28 21.02
N THR A 263 14.44 -7.37 21.32
CA THR A 263 13.47 -6.28 21.21
C THR A 263 12.64 -6.16 22.49
N ALA A 264 11.82 -5.14 22.59
CA ALA A 264 10.97 -4.86 23.74
C ALA A 264 9.64 -4.23 23.29
N PHE A 265 8.77 -3.89 24.23
CA PHE A 265 7.46 -3.27 24.00
C PHE A 265 7.34 -1.87 24.65
N ARG A 266 8.41 -1.07 24.63
CA ARG A 266 8.48 0.23 25.31
C ARG A 266 7.48 1.22 24.72
N ILE A 267 7.30 1.20 23.38
CA ILE A 267 6.38 2.11 22.69
C ILE A 267 4.94 1.77 23.08
N VAL A 268 4.50 0.51 22.96
CA VAL A 268 3.13 0.11 23.30
C VAL A 268 2.91 -0.08 24.80
N GLY A 269 3.94 -0.35 25.57
CA GLY A 269 3.96 -0.45 27.04
C GLY A 269 4.28 -1.82 27.61
N SER A 270 3.76 -2.91 27.06
CA SER A 270 4.02 -4.30 27.51
C SER A 270 3.64 -5.32 26.46
N ALA A 271 4.16 -6.55 26.60
CA ALA A 271 3.74 -7.69 25.77
C ALA A 271 2.26 -8.04 25.97
N ASP A 272 1.73 -7.92 27.18
CA ASP A 272 0.31 -8.15 27.47
C ASP A 272 -0.60 -7.14 26.73
N LYS A 273 -0.20 -5.85 26.69
CA LYS A 273 -0.92 -4.85 25.90
C LYS A 273 -0.77 -5.08 24.40
N ALA A 274 0.42 -5.44 23.94
CA ALA A 274 0.66 -5.78 22.53
C ALA A 274 -0.16 -6.99 22.07
N LEU A 275 -0.29 -8.01 22.93
CA LEU A 275 -1.17 -9.16 22.69
C LEU A 275 -2.64 -8.72 22.57
N GLU A 276 -3.13 -7.89 23.48
CA GLU A 276 -4.52 -7.38 23.42
C GLU A 276 -4.77 -6.60 22.13
N ILE A 277 -3.83 -5.77 21.69
CA ILE A 277 -3.88 -5.08 20.40
C ILE A 277 -3.99 -6.07 19.25
N ALA A 278 -3.16 -7.09 19.22
CA ALA A 278 -3.19 -8.13 18.19
C ALA A 278 -4.54 -8.84 18.16
N VAL A 279 -5.05 -9.24 19.32
CA VAL A 279 -6.36 -9.91 19.45
C VAL A 279 -7.51 -9.01 18.95
N LEU A 280 -7.52 -7.73 19.33
CA LEU A 280 -8.54 -6.78 18.87
C LEU A 280 -8.51 -6.58 17.35
N ARG A 281 -7.31 -6.55 16.76
CA ARG A 281 -7.13 -6.35 15.31
C ARG A 281 -7.29 -7.63 14.49
N ALA A 282 -7.28 -8.81 15.10
CA ALA A 282 -7.27 -10.08 14.38
C ALA A 282 -8.40 -10.23 13.33
N PRO A 283 -9.68 -9.91 13.61
CA PRO A 283 -10.72 -9.99 12.59
C PRO A 283 -10.49 -9.05 11.40
N PHE A 284 -10.05 -7.82 11.66
CA PHE A 284 -9.74 -6.86 10.61
C PHE A 284 -8.56 -7.35 9.74
N MET A 285 -7.49 -7.86 10.36
CA MET A 285 -6.33 -8.36 9.65
C MET A 285 -6.64 -9.65 8.88
N PHE A 286 -7.54 -10.49 9.42
CA PHE A 286 -8.05 -11.65 8.70
C PHE A 286 -8.72 -11.22 7.39
N TRP A 287 -9.73 -10.37 7.44
CA TRP A 287 -10.46 -9.92 6.26
C TRP A 287 -9.62 -9.08 5.29
N GLN A 288 -8.54 -8.45 5.73
CA GLN A 288 -7.60 -7.82 4.81
C GLN A 288 -6.84 -8.81 3.93
N ARG A 289 -6.61 -10.04 4.38
CA ARG A 289 -5.70 -10.99 3.71
C ARG A 289 -6.36 -12.28 3.28
N HIS A 290 -7.46 -12.63 3.91
CA HIS A 290 -8.23 -13.84 3.74
C HIS A 290 -9.66 -13.53 3.29
N THR A 291 -10.41 -14.57 2.99
CA THR A 291 -11.82 -14.51 2.60
C THR A 291 -12.62 -15.51 3.42
N ALA A 292 -13.93 -15.55 3.24
CA ALA A 292 -14.78 -16.55 3.91
C ALA A 292 -14.40 -18.00 3.59
N ALA A 293 -13.72 -18.25 2.46
CA ALA A 293 -13.24 -19.58 2.11
C ALA A 293 -12.12 -20.08 3.05
N ASP A 294 -11.42 -19.15 3.71
CA ASP A 294 -10.29 -19.45 4.59
C ASP A 294 -10.69 -19.70 6.05
N VAL A 295 -12.01 -19.70 6.38
CA VAL A 295 -12.50 -19.86 7.74
C VAL A 295 -12.02 -21.15 8.42
N ALA A 296 -11.75 -22.21 7.66
CA ALA A 296 -11.22 -23.46 8.17
C ALA A 296 -9.79 -23.34 8.76
N SER A 297 -9.08 -22.24 8.47
CA SER A 297 -7.77 -21.93 9.07
C SER A 297 -7.87 -21.30 10.46
N VAL A 298 -9.06 -20.89 10.89
CA VAL A 298 -9.29 -20.25 12.18
C VAL A 298 -9.34 -21.33 13.27
N PRO A 299 -8.53 -21.24 14.35
CA PRO A 299 -8.50 -22.21 15.42
C PRO A 299 -9.87 -22.43 16.06
N GLY A 300 -10.22 -23.70 16.30
CA GLY A 300 -11.45 -24.08 16.96
C GLY A 300 -11.48 -23.76 18.46
N PRO A 301 -12.62 -23.98 19.14
CA PRO A 301 -12.77 -23.69 20.58
C PRO A 301 -11.84 -24.51 21.47
N ASP A 302 -11.41 -25.69 21.02
CA ASP A 302 -10.51 -26.61 21.75
C ASP A 302 -9.03 -26.42 21.36
N ALA A 303 -8.69 -25.43 20.54
CA ALA A 303 -7.33 -25.18 20.10
C ALA A 303 -6.36 -24.94 21.25
N GLY A 304 -5.17 -25.51 21.16
CA GLY A 304 -4.11 -25.34 22.15
C GLY A 304 -3.50 -23.93 22.14
N THR A 305 -2.76 -23.58 23.20
CA THR A 305 -2.09 -22.28 23.31
C THR A 305 -1.08 -22.05 22.19
N ASP A 306 -0.39 -23.12 21.74
CA ASP A 306 0.58 -23.05 20.64
C ASP A 306 -0.09 -22.70 19.30
N GLU A 307 -1.22 -23.31 19.03
CA GLU A 307 -2.01 -23.09 17.84
C GLU A 307 -2.59 -21.66 17.80
N LEU A 308 -3.15 -21.19 18.93
CA LEU A 308 -3.62 -19.82 19.06
C LEU A 308 -2.51 -18.80 18.84
N TYR A 309 -1.34 -19.01 19.43
CA TYR A 309 -0.19 -18.13 19.25
C TYR A 309 0.27 -18.09 17.80
N ALA A 310 0.42 -19.24 17.17
CA ALA A 310 0.86 -19.35 15.78
C ALA A 310 -0.13 -18.69 14.82
N TRP A 311 -1.43 -18.87 15.03
CA TRP A 311 -2.47 -18.23 14.21
C TRP A 311 -2.48 -16.71 14.40
N LEU A 312 -2.41 -16.22 15.65
CA LEU A 312 -2.32 -14.79 15.92
C LEU A 312 -1.09 -14.17 15.26
N ASP A 313 0.05 -14.86 15.31
CA ASP A 313 1.28 -14.38 14.65
C ASP A 313 1.12 -14.33 13.13
N ASP A 314 0.56 -15.36 12.52
CA ASP A 314 0.32 -15.42 11.06
C ASP A 314 -0.63 -14.32 10.60
N ILE A 315 -1.74 -14.11 11.31
CA ILE A 315 -2.78 -13.15 10.92
C ILE A 315 -2.36 -11.71 11.24
N THR A 316 -1.80 -11.45 12.41
CA THR A 316 -1.56 -10.07 12.87
C THR A 316 -0.12 -9.62 12.77
N GLY A 317 0.82 -10.57 12.59
CA GLY A 317 2.25 -10.29 12.64
C GLY A 317 2.67 -9.77 14.01
N LEU A 318 2.64 -10.60 15.03
CA LEU A 318 3.00 -10.22 16.42
C LEU A 318 4.27 -9.37 16.50
N PRO A 319 5.37 -9.66 15.74
CA PRO A 319 6.56 -8.83 15.73
C PRO A 319 6.33 -7.35 15.44
N LEU A 320 5.26 -7.00 14.74
CA LEU A 320 4.92 -5.62 14.36
C LEU A 320 4.73 -4.70 15.58
N TYR A 321 4.29 -5.24 16.71
CA TYR A 321 4.01 -4.44 17.91
C TYR A 321 5.19 -4.32 18.87
N ALA A 322 6.31 -4.99 18.58
CA ALA A 322 7.58 -4.82 19.30
C ALA A 322 8.40 -3.66 18.72
N ASP A 323 9.17 -2.98 19.55
CA ASP A 323 9.86 -1.73 19.23
C ASP A 323 10.66 -1.77 17.93
N ALA A 324 11.40 -2.88 17.67
CA ALA A 324 12.27 -3.00 16.51
C ALA A 324 11.51 -2.91 15.17
N ALA A 325 10.36 -3.56 15.06
CA ALA A 325 9.53 -3.50 13.85
C ALA A 325 8.61 -2.28 13.88
N LEU A 326 8.05 -1.94 15.03
CA LEU A 326 7.11 -0.82 15.17
C LEU A 326 7.74 0.53 14.77
N GLN A 327 9.03 0.74 15.04
CA GLN A 327 9.74 1.96 14.64
C GLN A 327 9.63 2.28 13.14
N HIS A 328 9.56 1.27 12.28
CA HIS A 328 9.36 1.45 10.84
C HIS A 328 7.96 2.01 10.51
N TYR A 329 6.97 1.71 11.38
CA TYR A 329 5.57 2.09 11.19
C TYR A 329 5.14 3.29 12.04
N VAL A 330 6.02 3.85 12.90
CA VAL A 330 5.75 5.09 13.64
C VAL A 330 5.22 6.20 12.72
N PRO A 331 5.81 6.47 11.53
CA PRO A 331 5.28 7.48 10.62
C PRO A 331 3.84 7.19 10.15
N TYR A 332 3.49 5.92 9.94
CA TYR A 332 2.13 5.53 9.56
C TYR A 332 1.14 5.82 10.69
N PHE A 333 1.42 5.35 11.91
CA PHE A 333 0.56 5.58 13.06
C PHE A 333 0.48 7.07 13.44
N TYR A 334 1.57 7.82 13.23
CA TYR A 334 1.55 9.27 13.38
C TYR A 334 0.55 9.91 12.40
N GLN A 335 0.59 9.56 11.11
CA GLN A 335 -0.38 10.10 10.14
C GLN A 335 -1.81 9.66 10.43
N LEU A 336 -2.05 8.43 10.87
CA LEU A 336 -3.38 7.99 11.31
C LEU A 336 -3.91 8.89 12.45
N GLY A 337 -3.08 9.15 13.46
CA GLY A 337 -3.47 9.95 14.63
C GLY A 337 -3.35 11.45 14.45
N THR A 338 -3.00 11.95 13.26
CA THR A 338 -2.91 13.38 12.99
C THR A 338 -3.73 13.86 11.80
N GLN A 339 -4.01 13.00 10.81
CA GLN A 339 -4.76 13.43 9.62
C GLN A 339 -5.68 12.35 9.03
N LEU A 340 -5.24 11.07 8.99
CA LEU A 340 -5.93 10.06 8.19
C LEU A 340 -7.11 9.41 8.90
N GLY A 341 -7.19 9.56 10.22
CA GLY A 341 -8.15 8.85 11.05
C GLY A 341 -7.81 7.37 11.27
N TYR A 342 -8.57 6.71 12.10
CA TYR A 342 -8.32 5.35 12.51
C TYR A 342 -9.59 4.49 12.51
N VAL A 343 -9.42 3.18 12.51
CA VAL A 343 -10.52 2.20 12.44
C VAL A 343 -10.98 1.77 13.83
N GLY A 344 -12.29 1.53 13.98
CA GLY A 344 -12.87 0.92 15.19
C GLY A 344 -13.03 -0.58 15.07
N PHE A 345 -13.14 -1.25 16.22
CA PHE A 345 -13.30 -2.69 16.32
C PHE A 345 -14.50 -3.04 17.24
N PRO A 346 -15.31 -4.07 16.92
CA PRO A 346 -16.34 -4.56 17.83
C PRO A 346 -15.70 -5.20 19.06
N THR A 347 -16.14 -4.79 20.26
CA THR A 347 -15.56 -5.24 21.54
C THR A 347 -16.57 -5.84 22.52
N ASP A 348 -17.88 -5.75 22.26
CA ASP A 348 -18.93 -6.16 23.20
C ASP A 348 -18.79 -7.63 23.63
N HIS A 349 -18.43 -8.51 22.70
CA HIS A 349 -18.21 -9.94 22.95
C HIS A 349 -16.96 -10.22 23.81
N LEU A 350 -16.11 -9.22 24.05
CA LEU A 350 -14.89 -9.28 24.87
C LEU A 350 -15.05 -8.60 26.24
N SER A 351 -16.29 -8.23 26.59
CA SER A 351 -16.60 -7.59 27.87
C SER A 351 -16.03 -8.38 29.05
N GLY A 352 -15.37 -7.69 29.97
CA GLY A 352 -14.68 -8.26 31.14
C GLY A 352 -13.33 -8.91 30.86
N LEU A 353 -12.89 -9.01 29.60
CA LEU A 353 -11.59 -9.59 29.21
C LEU A 353 -10.56 -8.53 28.84
N LEU A 354 -10.98 -7.34 28.44
CA LEU A 354 -10.09 -6.24 28.05
C LEU A 354 -9.51 -5.53 29.28
N ARG A 355 -8.22 -5.16 29.20
CA ARG A 355 -7.48 -4.51 30.30
C ARG A 355 -7.03 -3.09 29.95
N TYR A 356 -6.89 -2.81 28.65
CA TYR A 356 -6.28 -1.56 28.19
C TYR A 356 -7.29 -0.75 27.39
N PRO A 357 -7.95 0.24 27.99
CA PRO A 357 -8.79 1.16 27.22
C PRO A 357 -7.95 1.88 26.17
N ASN A 358 -8.53 2.08 25.00
CA ASN A 358 -7.88 2.76 23.87
C ASN A 358 -6.57 2.10 23.37
N ALA A 359 -6.40 0.80 23.60
CA ALA A 359 -5.19 0.06 23.25
C ALA A 359 -4.81 0.21 21.77
N VAL A 360 -5.80 0.29 20.89
CA VAL A 360 -5.64 0.34 19.43
C VAL A 360 -5.59 1.74 18.84
N GLU A 361 -5.72 2.79 19.65
CA GLU A 361 -5.59 4.17 19.16
C GLU A 361 -4.18 4.47 18.62
N PRO A 362 -4.05 5.30 17.57
CA PRO A 362 -2.75 5.61 16.95
C PRO A 362 -1.69 6.12 17.93
N ARG A 363 -2.11 6.85 18.97
CA ARG A 363 -1.20 7.34 20.02
C ARG A 363 -0.45 6.22 20.74
N THR A 364 -1.00 5.01 20.79
CA THR A 364 -0.35 3.83 21.42
C THR A 364 0.92 3.40 20.68
N PHE A 365 0.99 3.66 19.37
CA PHE A 365 2.05 3.19 18.48
C PHE A 365 3.11 4.26 18.17
N VAL A 366 3.02 5.43 18.78
CA VAL A 366 3.95 6.54 18.54
C VAL A 366 4.65 6.89 19.86
N PRO A 367 6.00 7.06 19.88
CA PRO A 367 6.76 7.49 21.05
C PRO A 367 6.16 8.76 21.68
N ARG A 368 6.18 8.82 23.01
CA ARG A 368 5.48 9.89 23.77
C ARG A 368 6.07 11.28 23.60
N ASP A 369 7.35 11.37 23.26
CA ASP A 369 8.08 12.60 22.96
C ASP A 369 7.73 13.21 21.60
N ILE A 370 7.06 12.46 20.69
CA ILE A 370 6.55 12.98 19.43
C ILE A 370 5.15 13.56 19.66
N PRO A 371 4.96 14.89 19.55
CA PRO A 371 3.66 15.52 19.72
C PRO A 371 2.69 15.11 18.61
N MET A 372 1.43 14.86 18.96
CA MET A 372 0.37 14.54 17.99
C MET A 372 -0.84 15.46 18.25
N ARG A 373 -1.32 16.08 17.20
CA ARG A 373 -2.58 16.84 17.18
C ARG A 373 -3.35 16.47 15.93
N PHE A 374 -4.60 16.03 16.08
CA PHE A 374 -5.43 15.65 14.96
C PHE A 374 -5.94 16.89 14.20
N ASP A 375 -5.70 16.91 12.90
CA ASP A 375 -6.23 17.89 11.94
C ASP A 375 -7.56 17.38 11.41
N ARG A 376 -8.65 17.95 11.93
CA ARG A 376 -10.03 17.53 11.62
C ARG A 376 -10.49 17.96 10.23
N ASP A 377 -9.75 18.82 9.55
CA ASP A 377 -10.15 19.36 8.27
C ASP A 377 -9.51 18.61 7.07
N ALA A 378 -8.43 17.85 7.31
CA ALA A 378 -7.65 17.20 6.25
C ALA A 378 -8.50 16.24 5.41
N MET A 379 -9.09 15.22 6.00
CA MET A 379 -9.90 14.24 5.26
C MET A 379 -11.24 14.80 4.77
N PRO A 380 -11.99 15.60 5.56
CA PRO A 380 -13.19 16.28 5.06
C PRO A 380 -12.96 17.20 3.87
N ASP A 381 -11.81 17.85 3.76
CA ASP A 381 -11.45 18.67 2.60
C ASP A 381 -11.24 17.79 1.36
N ILE A 382 -10.52 16.69 1.50
CA ILE A 382 -10.23 15.75 0.41
C ILE A 382 -11.52 15.08 -0.09
N ASP A 383 -12.34 14.50 0.80
CA ASP A 383 -13.63 13.88 0.45
C ASP A 383 -14.55 14.86 -0.28
N ARG A 384 -14.68 16.08 0.27
CA ARG A 384 -15.52 17.11 -0.33
C ARG A 384 -15.05 17.47 -1.75
N TRP A 385 -13.76 17.58 -1.94
CA TRP A 385 -13.19 17.89 -3.26
C TRP A 385 -13.40 16.72 -4.23
N VAL A 386 -13.13 15.49 -3.81
CA VAL A 386 -13.34 14.29 -4.64
C VAL A 386 -14.78 14.22 -5.12
N ARG A 387 -15.75 14.40 -4.22
CA ARG A 387 -17.18 14.35 -4.56
C ARG A 387 -17.66 15.50 -5.46
N ARG A 388 -17.07 16.68 -5.37
CA ARG A 388 -17.54 17.86 -6.10
C ARG A 388 -16.76 18.13 -7.37
N HIS A 389 -15.47 17.86 -7.36
CA HIS A 389 -14.54 18.28 -8.41
C HIS A 389 -13.72 17.12 -8.99
N GLY A 390 -13.72 15.97 -8.33
CA GLY A 390 -12.97 14.79 -8.77
C GLY A 390 -13.40 14.38 -10.19
N SER A 391 -12.42 14.25 -11.07
CA SER A 391 -12.63 13.83 -12.46
C SER A 391 -11.58 12.80 -12.86
N ARG A 392 -12.00 11.84 -13.70
CA ARG A 392 -11.11 10.77 -14.15
C ARG A 392 -10.44 10.04 -12.98
N MET A 393 -11.27 9.63 -12.01
CA MET A 393 -10.88 8.88 -10.83
C MET A 393 -11.62 7.55 -10.79
N LEU A 394 -10.89 6.47 -10.70
CA LEU A 394 -11.39 5.11 -10.56
C LEU A 394 -10.97 4.56 -9.20
N PHE A 395 -11.94 4.16 -8.39
CA PHE A 395 -11.74 3.48 -7.11
C PHE A 395 -12.10 2.01 -7.29
N VAL A 396 -11.19 1.12 -6.98
CA VAL A 396 -11.38 -0.34 -7.10
C VAL A 396 -11.24 -0.95 -5.71
N ASN A 397 -12.33 -1.51 -5.19
CA ASN A 397 -12.44 -1.98 -3.82
C ASN A 397 -12.81 -3.47 -3.78
N GLY A 398 -12.29 -4.19 -2.78
CA GLY A 398 -12.74 -5.53 -2.45
C GLY A 398 -13.96 -5.48 -1.54
N ALA A 399 -15.01 -6.26 -1.83
CA ALA A 399 -16.22 -6.27 -1.00
C ALA A 399 -16.01 -6.92 0.39
N GLN A 400 -14.93 -7.68 0.56
CA GLN A 400 -14.55 -8.27 1.85
C GLN A 400 -13.41 -7.51 2.55
N ASP A 401 -12.99 -6.35 2.01
CA ASP A 401 -11.91 -5.54 2.59
C ASP A 401 -12.44 -4.58 3.66
N PRO A 402 -12.11 -4.78 4.95
CA PRO A 402 -12.54 -3.89 6.02
C PRO A 402 -11.91 -2.49 5.91
N SER A 403 -10.80 -2.34 5.20
CA SER A 403 -10.13 -1.04 5.04
C SER A 403 -11.00 -0.03 4.33
N VAL A 404 -11.90 -0.49 3.46
CA VAL A 404 -12.84 0.33 2.69
C VAL A 404 -14.27 0.28 3.23
N ALA A 405 -14.44 0.04 4.52
CA ALA A 405 -15.74 0.21 5.19
C ALA A 405 -16.25 1.65 5.07
N GLU A 406 -15.34 2.62 4.97
CA GLU A 406 -15.59 4.00 4.54
C GLU A 406 -14.87 4.24 3.20
N PRO A 407 -15.55 4.04 2.05
CA PRO A 407 -14.94 4.21 0.74
C PRO A 407 -15.07 5.64 0.25
N PHE A 408 -14.13 6.10 -0.58
CA PHE A 408 -14.32 7.30 -1.38
C PHE A 408 -15.58 7.21 -2.24
N ARG A 409 -16.27 8.33 -2.42
CA ARG A 409 -17.41 8.47 -3.32
C ARG A 409 -16.96 9.19 -4.58
N ALA A 410 -17.17 8.56 -5.73
CA ALA A 410 -16.78 9.15 -7.01
C ALA A 410 -17.48 10.49 -7.26
N GLY A 411 -16.75 11.46 -7.79
CA GLY A 411 -17.29 12.69 -8.30
C GLY A 411 -18.09 12.48 -9.60
N PRO A 412 -18.82 13.51 -10.08
CA PRO A 412 -19.73 13.37 -11.23
C PRO A 412 -19.02 13.34 -12.60
N HIS A 413 -17.69 13.57 -12.65
CA HIS A 413 -16.97 13.79 -13.89
C HIS A 413 -16.07 12.59 -14.26
N ASP A 414 -16.58 11.70 -15.11
CA ASP A 414 -15.84 10.52 -15.64
C ASP A 414 -15.11 9.75 -14.53
N SER A 415 -15.80 9.49 -13.43
CA SER A 415 -15.27 8.79 -12.25
C SER A 415 -16.19 7.64 -11.83
N ARG A 416 -15.63 6.57 -11.22
CA ARG A 416 -16.38 5.38 -10.78
C ARG A 416 -15.82 4.82 -9.49
N VAL A 417 -16.69 4.14 -8.73
CA VAL A 417 -16.32 3.20 -7.68
C VAL A 417 -16.80 1.82 -8.13
N LEU A 418 -15.88 0.87 -8.26
CA LEU A 418 -16.14 -0.49 -8.67
C LEU A 418 -15.74 -1.46 -7.56
N TRP A 419 -16.51 -2.55 -7.42
CA TRP A 419 -16.35 -3.51 -6.34
C TRP A 419 -16.10 -4.92 -6.90
N ALA A 420 -15.02 -5.55 -6.43
CA ALA A 420 -14.77 -6.97 -6.67
C ALA A 420 -15.47 -7.78 -5.57
N PRO A 421 -16.50 -8.58 -5.89
CA PRO A 421 -17.42 -9.15 -4.89
C PRO A 421 -16.75 -10.12 -3.90
N ASP A 422 -15.77 -10.89 -4.35
CA ASP A 422 -15.10 -11.92 -3.55
C ASP A 422 -13.66 -11.53 -3.16
N ALA A 423 -13.29 -10.26 -3.34
CA ALA A 423 -11.92 -9.79 -3.10
C ALA A 423 -11.79 -9.10 -1.75
N ASN A 424 -10.58 -9.19 -1.21
CA ASN A 424 -10.13 -8.52 0.00
C ASN A 424 -9.24 -7.30 -0.34
N HIS A 425 -8.32 -6.93 0.54
CA HIS A 425 -7.42 -5.79 0.39
C HIS A 425 -6.44 -5.87 -0.80
N SER A 426 -6.26 -7.06 -1.37
CA SER A 426 -5.40 -7.30 -2.54
C SER A 426 -6.15 -7.18 -3.87
N THR A 427 -7.29 -6.48 -3.89
CA THR A 427 -8.13 -6.33 -5.08
C THR A 427 -7.41 -5.62 -6.22
N GLU A 428 -7.70 -6.05 -7.44
CA GLU A 428 -7.24 -5.45 -8.70
C GLU A 428 -8.42 -5.36 -9.70
N ILE A 429 -8.27 -4.61 -10.78
CA ILE A 429 -9.25 -4.57 -11.90
C ILE A 429 -9.52 -5.99 -12.42
N ALA A 430 -8.49 -6.83 -12.40
CA ALA A 430 -8.60 -8.23 -12.78
C ALA A 430 -9.65 -9.03 -11.98
N GLY A 431 -9.90 -8.66 -10.72
CA GLY A 431 -10.89 -9.29 -9.84
C GLY A 431 -12.31 -8.79 -9.99
N LEU A 432 -12.56 -7.76 -10.80
CA LEU A 432 -13.88 -7.23 -11.07
C LEU A 432 -14.73 -8.18 -11.95
N SER A 433 -16.05 -7.97 -11.94
CA SER A 433 -16.94 -8.63 -12.90
C SER A 433 -16.47 -8.35 -14.35
N PRO A 434 -16.77 -9.21 -15.33
CA PRO A 434 -16.37 -8.98 -16.73
C PRO A 434 -16.83 -7.62 -17.28
N ALA A 435 -18.02 -7.15 -16.89
CA ALA A 435 -18.56 -5.87 -17.30
C ALA A 435 -17.80 -4.69 -16.68
N ASP A 436 -17.61 -4.72 -15.36
CA ASP A 436 -16.88 -3.68 -14.62
C ASP A 436 -15.41 -3.64 -15.02
N ARG A 437 -14.79 -4.81 -15.27
CA ARG A 437 -13.43 -4.89 -15.80
C ARG A 437 -13.32 -4.20 -17.16
N ALA A 438 -14.27 -4.46 -18.07
CA ALA A 438 -14.27 -3.82 -19.38
C ALA A 438 -14.45 -2.30 -19.26
N GLU A 439 -15.33 -1.84 -18.36
CA GLU A 439 -15.51 -0.42 -18.07
C GLU A 439 -14.21 0.19 -17.52
N ALA A 440 -13.60 -0.41 -16.48
CA ALA A 440 -12.37 0.07 -15.86
C ALA A 440 -11.21 0.18 -16.87
N VAL A 441 -10.98 -0.87 -17.65
CA VAL A 441 -9.95 -0.88 -18.71
C VAL A 441 -10.25 0.17 -19.78
N GLY A 442 -11.52 0.32 -20.20
CA GLY A 442 -11.95 1.34 -21.14
C GLY A 442 -11.72 2.76 -20.63
N MET A 443 -11.98 3.03 -19.35
CA MET A 443 -11.67 4.31 -18.71
C MET A 443 -10.17 4.58 -18.71
N LEU A 444 -9.39 3.63 -18.25
CA LEU A 444 -7.93 3.75 -18.12
C LEU A 444 -7.25 4.00 -19.48
N THR A 445 -7.59 3.22 -20.50
CA THR A 445 -7.03 3.35 -21.87
C THR A 445 -7.42 4.70 -22.50
N ARG A 446 -8.65 5.14 -22.29
CA ARG A 446 -9.13 6.46 -22.76
C ARG A 446 -8.36 7.61 -22.11
N TRP A 447 -8.14 7.57 -20.79
CA TRP A 447 -7.35 8.60 -20.09
C TRP A 447 -5.88 8.58 -20.49
N ALA A 448 -5.33 7.39 -20.71
CA ALA A 448 -3.95 7.20 -21.15
C ALA A 448 -3.74 7.46 -22.65
N ARG A 449 -4.83 7.73 -23.42
CA ARG A 449 -4.81 7.95 -24.88
C ARG A 449 -4.16 6.78 -25.64
N VAL A 450 -4.34 5.55 -25.14
CA VAL A 450 -3.86 4.33 -25.80
C VAL A 450 -4.98 3.77 -26.69
N PRO A 451 -4.69 3.38 -27.94
CA PRO A 451 -5.70 2.77 -28.80
C PRO A 451 -6.29 1.49 -28.19
N SER A 452 -7.61 1.35 -28.24
CA SER A 452 -8.36 0.22 -27.67
C SER A 452 -8.10 -1.15 -28.35
N GLY A 453 -7.10 -1.25 -29.21
CA GLY A 453 -6.75 -2.47 -29.96
C GLY A 453 -5.41 -3.12 -29.60
N GLY A 454 -4.71 -2.61 -28.58
CA GLY A 454 -3.38 -3.09 -28.20
C GLY A 454 -3.33 -4.13 -27.09
N GLN A 455 -4.38 -4.92 -26.88
CA GLN A 455 -4.28 -6.11 -26.04
C GLN A 455 -3.40 -7.15 -26.75
N GLN A 456 -2.09 -7.10 -26.50
CA GLN A 456 -1.28 -8.30 -26.67
C GLN A 456 -1.81 -9.31 -25.65
N ALA A 457 -2.33 -10.43 -26.18
CA ALA A 457 -2.73 -11.57 -25.38
C ALA A 457 -1.62 -11.88 -24.36
N SER A 458 -1.99 -11.97 -23.07
CA SER A 458 -1.12 -12.60 -22.07
C SER A 458 -0.73 -13.99 -22.61
N PRO A 459 0.54 -14.36 -22.60
CA PRO A 459 0.88 -15.76 -22.73
C PRO A 459 0.25 -16.51 -21.54
N ALA A 460 -0.49 -17.55 -21.86
CA ALA A 460 -1.14 -18.47 -20.93
C ALA A 460 -0.12 -19.16 -20.00
#